data_d51d2dc6d5313ae849593e8525ec8b7a
#
_entry.id   d51d2dc6d5313ae849593e8525ec8b7a
#
_cell.length_a   1.000
_cell.length_b   1.000
_cell.length_c   1.000
_cell.angle_alpha   90.00
_cell.angle_beta   90.00
_cell.angle_gamma   90.00
#
_symmetry.space_group_name_H-M   'P 1'
#
loop_
_entity.id
_entity.type
_entity.pdbx_description
1 polymer ?
#
loop_
_entity_poly.entity_id
_entity_poly.type
_entity_poly.pdbx_seq_one_letter_code
_entity_poly.pdbx_strand_id
1 'polypeptide(L)'
;MEEKQPAVHLRFFGIDRMRPFLSRYKKELLLMVLFALAGTITDVSVPVLQRYALNHFIALKTLDTLPVFILLYLGAFLFAGVMNYISCTLATEIEVWLDRDMRNKAFEHLQTLSFSYFNQNSVGYIHARVMSDTAKLGTLFSWSLIEGVWHGAYLVGAVAVMLVINLKLALLMLLILPVVALLFSFFQKRMIKVNRQVREINSRITGNFNEGITGARTIKSLVIEEKIEEDFRKDTAAIRKKTVESARLRGLFAATTAFASSLALAILLWQGGVIAESDIGTFSLFMSYAQGMMEPLRWL
;
A
#
# COMPACT_ATOMS: atom_id res chain seq x y z
N MET A 1 -28.37 -18.78 -25.20
CA MET A 1 -27.61 -17.74 -25.96
C MET A 1 -27.08 -16.77 -24.91
N GLU A 2 -25.85 -16.94 -24.49
CA GLU A 2 -25.17 -15.95 -23.63
C GLU A 2 -24.80 -14.75 -24.52
N GLU A 3 -25.53 -13.69 -24.37
CA GLU A 3 -25.17 -12.39 -24.91
C GLU A 3 -23.93 -11.89 -24.19
N LYS A 4 -22.75 -12.14 -24.76
CA LYS A 4 -21.50 -11.57 -24.26
C LYS A 4 -21.64 -10.06 -24.24
N GLN A 5 -21.85 -9.50 -23.07
CA GLN A 5 -21.77 -8.04 -22.89
C GLN A 5 -20.43 -7.56 -23.50
N PRO A 6 -20.44 -6.53 -24.35
CA PRO A 6 -19.23 -6.02 -24.96
C PRO A 6 -18.26 -5.61 -23.85
N ALA A 7 -17.01 -6.07 -23.96
CA ALA A 7 -15.94 -5.66 -23.05
C ALA A 7 -15.80 -4.14 -23.15
N VAL A 8 -16.33 -3.43 -22.17
CA VAL A 8 -16.19 -1.96 -22.09
C VAL A 8 -14.71 -1.69 -21.83
N HIS A 9 -13.98 -1.24 -22.83
CA HIS A 9 -12.62 -0.73 -22.68
C HIS A 9 -12.66 0.48 -21.75
N LEU A 10 -12.38 0.26 -20.47
CA LEU A 10 -12.28 1.31 -19.48
C LEU A 10 -10.98 2.09 -19.74
N ARG A 11 -11.08 3.26 -20.33
CA ARG A 11 -9.97 4.21 -20.39
C ARG A 11 -9.52 4.50 -18.95
N PHE A 12 -8.21 4.42 -18.69
CA PHE A 12 -7.62 4.72 -17.38
C PHE A 12 -8.29 3.98 -16.21
N PHE A 13 -8.49 2.66 -16.30
CA PHE A 13 -9.10 1.84 -15.22
C PHE A 13 -10.47 2.34 -14.72
N GLY A 14 -11.18 3.17 -15.48
CA GLY A 14 -12.50 3.69 -15.11
C GLY A 14 -12.48 4.95 -14.23
N ILE A 15 -11.33 5.57 -14.03
CA ILE A 15 -11.19 6.83 -13.27
C ILE A 15 -12.10 7.93 -13.83
N ASP A 16 -12.29 7.96 -15.17
CA ASP A 16 -13.20 8.91 -15.81
C ASP A 16 -14.63 8.85 -15.25
N ARG A 17 -15.09 7.66 -14.87
CA ARG A 17 -16.42 7.47 -14.26
C ARG A 17 -16.50 7.94 -12.81
N MET A 18 -15.36 8.01 -12.12
CA MET A 18 -15.26 8.53 -10.75
C MET A 18 -15.14 10.05 -10.71
N ARG A 19 -14.77 10.68 -11.84
CA ARG A 19 -14.60 12.13 -11.95
C ARG A 19 -15.79 12.94 -11.40
N PRO A 20 -17.06 12.61 -11.67
CA PRO A 20 -18.20 13.36 -11.13
C PRO A 20 -18.26 13.35 -9.60
N PHE A 21 -17.89 12.21 -8.97
CA PHE A 21 -17.85 12.08 -7.51
C PHE A 21 -16.65 12.84 -6.92
N LEU A 22 -15.46 12.64 -7.49
CA LEU A 22 -14.23 13.28 -7.03
C LEU A 22 -14.25 14.81 -7.20
N SER A 23 -14.85 15.31 -8.29
CA SER A 23 -14.93 16.75 -8.56
C SER A 23 -15.73 17.52 -7.52
N ARG A 24 -16.64 16.85 -6.82
CA ARG A 24 -17.44 17.44 -5.74
C ARG A 24 -16.58 17.76 -4.51
N TYR A 25 -15.58 16.92 -4.24
CA TYR A 25 -14.69 17.00 -3.07
C TYR A 25 -13.27 17.46 -3.43
N LYS A 26 -13.11 18.16 -4.57
CA LYS A 26 -11.79 18.59 -5.06
C LYS A 26 -11.02 19.50 -4.11
N LYS A 27 -11.72 20.30 -3.31
CA LYS A 27 -11.09 21.20 -2.33
C LYS A 27 -10.53 20.41 -1.16
N GLU A 28 -11.30 19.47 -0.65
CA GLU A 28 -10.94 18.59 0.45
C GLU A 28 -9.81 17.65 0.04
N LEU A 29 -9.88 17.10 -1.17
CA LEU A 29 -8.79 16.31 -1.76
C LEU A 29 -7.50 17.13 -1.89
N LEU A 30 -7.59 18.37 -2.36
CA LEU A 30 -6.43 19.25 -2.47
C LEU A 30 -5.85 19.57 -1.09
N LEU A 31 -6.69 19.91 -0.12
CA LEU A 31 -6.24 20.17 1.26
C LEU A 31 -5.59 18.95 1.88
N MET A 32 -6.21 17.75 1.73
CA MET A 32 -5.63 16.48 2.19
C MET A 32 -4.22 16.28 1.63
N VAL A 33 -4.03 16.47 0.31
CA VAL A 33 -2.72 16.33 -0.33
C VAL A 33 -1.74 17.39 0.17
N LEU A 34 -2.15 18.64 0.33
CA LEU A 34 -1.29 19.72 0.84
C LEU A 34 -0.81 19.44 2.28
N PHE A 35 -1.71 18.99 3.16
CA PHE A 35 -1.33 18.64 4.54
C PHE A 35 -0.46 17.38 4.58
N ALA A 36 -0.71 16.38 3.73
CA ALA A 36 0.16 15.21 3.59
C ALA A 36 1.57 15.62 3.14
N LEU A 37 1.69 16.49 2.13
CA LEU A 37 2.97 17.01 1.66
C LEU A 37 3.69 17.82 2.74
N ALA A 38 2.98 18.66 3.50
CA ALA A 38 3.57 19.42 4.60
C ALA A 38 4.14 18.50 5.70
N GLY A 39 3.42 17.42 6.07
CA GLY A 39 3.93 16.38 6.95
C GLY A 39 5.16 15.68 6.38
N THR A 40 5.12 15.28 5.10
CA THR A 40 6.22 14.60 4.43
C THR A 40 7.49 15.48 4.34
N ILE A 41 7.35 16.79 4.11
CA ILE A 41 8.50 17.71 4.13
C ILE A 41 9.19 17.66 5.50
N THR A 42 8.43 17.58 6.58
CA THR A 42 9.00 17.42 7.92
C THR A 42 9.69 16.07 8.08
N ASP A 43 9.09 14.96 7.65
CA ASP A 43 9.67 13.63 7.70
C ASP A 43 11.02 13.57 6.93
N VAL A 44 11.07 14.20 5.76
CA VAL A 44 12.31 14.35 4.97
C VAL A 44 13.33 15.25 5.68
N SER A 45 12.89 16.23 6.46
CA SER A 45 13.79 17.15 7.16
C SER A 45 14.41 16.55 8.44
N VAL A 46 13.76 15.54 9.04
CA VAL A 46 14.24 14.91 10.30
C VAL A 46 15.68 14.39 10.19
N PRO A 47 16.11 13.63 9.16
CA PRO A 47 17.50 13.20 9.02
C PRO A 47 18.49 14.37 8.85
N VAL A 48 18.04 15.50 8.28
CA VAL A 48 18.86 16.71 8.17
C VAL A 48 19.09 17.35 9.53
N LEU A 49 18.06 17.41 10.37
CA LEU A 49 18.16 17.87 11.76
C LEU A 49 19.05 16.93 12.58
N GLN A 50 18.94 15.61 12.40
CA GLN A 50 19.81 14.63 13.05
C GLN A 50 21.28 14.81 12.63
N ARG A 51 21.52 15.06 11.35
CA ARG A 51 22.86 15.39 10.83
C ARG A 51 23.43 16.60 11.56
N TYR A 52 22.65 17.69 11.66
CA TYR A 52 23.07 18.88 12.38
C TYR A 52 23.41 18.57 13.84
N ALA A 53 22.57 17.82 14.53
CA ALA A 53 22.78 17.45 15.92
C ALA A 53 24.08 16.64 16.13
N LEU A 54 24.33 15.64 15.27
CA LEU A 54 25.53 14.81 15.37
C LEU A 54 26.80 15.63 15.11
N ASN A 55 26.79 16.50 14.11
CA ASN A 55 27.97 17.29 13.77
C ASN A 55 28.21 18.43 14.76
N HIS A 56 27.16 19.09 15.27
CA HIS A 56 27.31 20.26 16.12
C HIS A 56 27.48 19.88 17.59
N PHE A 57 26.63 19.02 18.13
CA PHE A 57 26.65 18.70 19.56
C PHE A 57 27.62 17.58 19.91
N ILE A 58 27.78 16.57 19.04
CA ILE A 58 28.64 15.42 19.34
C ILE A 58 30.05 15.63 18.81
N ALA A 59 30.22 16.00 17.54
CA ALA A 59 31.55 16.14 16.94
C ALA A 59 32.28 17.38 17.50
N LEU A 60 31.62 18.53 17.60
CA LEU A 60 32.20 19.78 18.11
C LEU A 60 32.10 19.91 19.66
N LYS A 61 31.35 19.02 20.34
CA LYS A 61 31.13 19.04 21.78
C LYS A 61 30.61 20.39 22.31
N THR A 62 29.79 21.09 21.53
CA THR A 62 29.17 22.37 21.90
C THR A 62 27.73 22.14 22.32
N LEU A 63 27.32 22.72 23.48
CA LEU A 63 25.96 22.56 23.99
C LEU A 63 25.18 23.86 24.06
N ASP A 64 25.75 24.98 23.61
CA ASP A 64 25.20 26.32 23.77
C ASP A 64 23.81 26.49 23.13
N THR A 65 23.57 25.85 21.98
CA THR A 65 22.33 25.93 21.23
C THR A 65 21.42 24.70 21.40
N LEU A 66 21.80 23.76 22.27
CA LEU A 66 21.04 22.51 22.48
C LEU A 66 19.59 22.72 22.91
N PRO A 67 19.24 23.64 23.85
CA PRO A 67 17.85 23.87 24.25
C PRO A 67 16.98 24.37 23.08
N VAL A 68 17.54 25.28 22.25
CA VAL A 68 16.84 25.79 21.07
C VAL A 68 16.64 24.69 20.03
N PHE A 69 17.66 23.86 19.81
CA PHE A 69 17.55 22.72 18.91
C PHE A 69 16.48 21.73 19.38
N ILE A 70 16.44 21.37 20.66
CA ILE A 70 15.41 20.47 21.21
C ILE A 70 14.01 21.05 20.97
N LEU A 71 13.81 22.35 21.21
CA LEU A 71 12.53 22.99 21.01
C LEU A 71 12.10 22.98 19.53
N LEU A 72 13.01 23.26 18.61
CA LEU A 72 12.76 23.20 17.17
C LEU A 72 12.49 21.74 16.70
N TYR A 73 13.22 20.77 17.22
CA TYR A 73 13.06 19.36 16.90
C TYR A 73 11.70 18.83 17.38
N LEU A 74 11.33 19.12 18.63
CA LEU A 74 10.01 18.79 19.16
C LEU A 74 8.88 19.53 18.40
N GLY A 75 9.10 20.80 18.07
CA GLY A 75 8.17 21.61 17.25
C GLY A 75 7.93 20.99 15.88
N ALA A 76 9.00 20.48 15.23
CA ALA A 76 8.88 19.80 13.94
C ALA A 76 8.06 18.51 14.05
N PHE A 77 8.27 17.69 15.10
CA PHE A 77 7.46 16.48 15.31
C PHE A 77 6.00 16.80 15.63
N LEU A 78 5.74 17.81 16.46
CA LEU A 78 4.37 18.25 16.74
C LEU A 78 3.69 18.77 15.48
N PHE A 79 4.41 19.55 14.66
CA PHE A 79 3.91 20.02 13.38
C PHE A 79 3.56 18.85 12.46
N ALA A 80 4.48 17.91 12.28
CA ALA A 80 4.23 16.70 11.47
C ALA A 80 3.01 15.92 11.98
N GLY A 81 2.90 15.73 13.30
CA GLY A 81 1.76 15.05 13.93
C GLY A 81 0.42 15.75 13.65
N VAL A 82 0.39 17.09 13.75
CA VAL A 82 -0.81 17.88 13.44
C VAL A 82 -1.16 17.79 11.95
N MET A 83 -0.18 17.92 11.05
CA MET A 83 -0.41 17.82 9.60
C MET A 83 -0.93 16.44 9.21
N ASN A 84 -0.34 15.38 9.79
CA ASN A 84 -0.78 14.00 9.59
C ASN A 84 -2.21 13.79 10.12
N TYR A 85 -2.51 14.26 11.33
CA TYR A 85 -3.85 14.18 11.90
C TYR A 85 -4.91 14.82 11.01
N ILE A 86 -4.67 16.06 10.55
CA ILE A 86 -5.59 16.76 9.64
C ILE A 86 -5.76 16.02 8.33
N SER A 87 -4.65 15.55 7.72
CA SER A 87 -4.67 14.82 6.47
C SER A 87 -5.44 13.50 6.58
N CYS A 88 -5.22 12.71 7.63
CA CYS A 88 -5.94 11.45 7.88
C CYS A 88 -7.43 11.69 8.18
N THR A 89 -7.78 12.76 8.89
CA THR A 89 -9.18 13.11 9.14
C THR A 89 -9.89 13.45 7.83
N LEU A 90 -9.28 14.28 6.98
CA LEU A 90 -9.81 14.60 5.65
C LEU A 90 -9.92 13.34 4.76
N ALA A 91 -8.94 12.43 4.82
CA ALA A 91 -9.00 11.17 4.07
C ALA A 91 -10.20 10.33 4.49
N THR A 92 -10.44 10.21 5.80
CA THR A 92 -11.60 9.47 6.35
C THR A 92 -12.92 10.13 5.97
N GLU A 93 -13.03 11.44 6.05
CA GLU A 93 -14.23 12.18 5.65
C GLU A 93 -14.54 11.99 4.17
N ILE A 94 -13.52 12.10 3.30
CA ILE A 94 -13.64 11.89 1.86
C ILE A 94 -14.08 10.44 1.57
N GLU A 95 -13.49 9.43 2.25
CA GLU A 95 -13.89 8.03 2.13
C GLU A 95 -15.39 7.85 2.41
N VAL A 96 -15.86 8.35 3.54
CA VAL A 96 -17.27 8.22 3.97
C VAL A 96 -18.21 8.95 3.01
N TRP A 97 -17.83 10.15 2.55
CA TRP A 97 -18.66 10.93 1.60
C TRP A 97 -18.72 10.26 0.23
N LEU A 98 -17.60 9.77 -0.29
CA LEU A 98 -17.58 9.03 -1.55
C LEU A 98 -18.40 7.74 -1.47
N ASP A 99 -18.25 6.97 -0.40
CA ASP A 99 -19.00 5.74 -0.19
C ASP A 99 -20.50 6.02 -0.12
N ARG A 100 -20.93 7.03 0.65
CA ARG A 100 -22.32 7.46 0.72
C ARG A 100 -22.87 7.86 -0.65
N ASP A 101 -22.16 8.72 -1.39
CA ASP A 101 -22.64 9.24 -2.67
C ASP A 101 -22.72 8.13 -3.73
N MET A 102 -21.75 7.21 -3.73
CA MET A 102 -21.76 6.04 -4.60
C MET A 102 -22.87 5.05 -4.25
N ARG A 103 -23.13 4.79 -2.95
CA ARG A 103 -24.24 3.92 -2.52
C ARG A 103 -25.57 4.49 -2.93
N ASN A 104 -25.78 5.79 -2.67
CA ASN A 104 -27.02 6.46 -3.06
C ASN A 104 -27.24 6.35 -4.56
N LYS A 105 -26.21 6.64 -5.36
CA LYS A 105 -26.30 6.56 -6.82
C LYS A 105 -26.55 5.13 -7.33
N ALA A 106 -25.88 4.14 -6.72
CA ALA A 106 -26.08 2.74 -7.05
C ALA A 106 -27.50 2.28 -6.67
N PHE A 107 -28.02 2.70 -5.51
CA PHE A 107 -29.37 2.37 -5.08
C PHE A 107 -30.43 3.03 -5.96
N GLU A 108 -30.27 4.33 -6.29
CA GLU A 108 -31.15 4.99 -7.28
C GLU A 108 -31.20 4.23 -8.59
N HIS A 109 -30.03 3.81 -9.11
CA HIS A 109 -29.96 3.05 -10.34
C HIS A 109 -30.65 1.68 -10.23
N LEU A 110 -30.48 0.99 -9.09
CA LEU A 110 -31.20 -0.29 -8.86
C LEU A 110 -32.72 -0.14 -8.99
N GLN A 111 -33.29 0.98 -8.54
CA GLN A 111 -34.75 1.21 -8.64
C GLN A 111 -35.23 1.41 -10.08
N THR A 112 -34.32 1.70 -11.03
CA THR A 112 -34.66 1.84 -12.46
C THR A 112 -34.49 0.56 -13.26
N LEU A 113 -33.96 -0.51 -12.66
CA LEU A 113 -33.68 -1.77 -13.35
C LEU A 113 -34.94 -2.63 -13.46
N SER A 114 -35.01 -3.44 -14.53
CA SER A 114 -36.13 -4.34 -14.80
C SER A 114 -36.12 -5.57 -13.87
N PHE A 115 -37.28 -6.21 -13.71
CA PHE A 115 -37.39 -7.49 -12.98
C PHE A 115 -36.44 -8.58 -13.49
N SER A 116 -36.15 -8.56 -14.81
CA SER A 116 -35.21 -9.51 -15.42
C SER A 116 -33.83 -9.44 -14.79
N TYR A 117 -33.35 -8.24 -14.42
CA TYR A 117 -32.06 -8.07 -13.72
C TYR A 117 -32.07 -8.75 -12.35
N PHE A 118 -33.14 -8.58 -11.58
CA PHE A 118 -33.26 -9.19 -10.24
C PHE A 118 -33.42 -10.70 -10.29
N ASN A 119 -34.05 -11.23 -11.35
CA ASN A 119 -34.17 -12.68 -11.55
C ASN A 119 -32.84 -13.33 -11.96
N GLN A 120 -31.95 -12.59 -12.63
CA GLN A 120 -30.65 -13.10 -13.09
C GLN A 120 -29.53 -12.94 -12.05
N ASN A 121 -29.70 -12.05 -11.07
CA ASN A 121 -28.66 -11.73 -10.11
C ASN A 121 -29.11 -12.06 -8.68
N SER A 122 -28.30 -12.78 -7.93
CA SER A 122 -28.62 -13.08 -6.53
C SER A 122 -28.61 -11.81 -5.67
N VAL A 123 -29.43 -11.78 -4.63
CA VAL A 123 -29.46 -10.68 -3.66
C VAL A 123 -28.08 -10.41 -3.05
N GLY A 124 -27.30 -11.47 -2.77
CA GLY A 124 -25.94 -11.34 -2.25
C GLY A 124 -24.99 -10.65 -3.23
N TYR A 125 -25.12 -10.92 -4.54
CA TYR A 125 -24.33 -10.23 -5.57
C TYR A 125 -24.66 -8.74 -5.61
N ILE A 126 -25.94 -8.38 -5.63
CA ILE A 126 -26.42 -6.99 -5.65
C ILE A 126 -25.94 -6.26 -4.39
N HIS A 127 -26.13 -6.89 -3.22
CA HIS A 127 -25.67 -6.34 -1.95
C HIS A 127 -24.15 -6.07 -1.94
N ALA A 128 -23.33 -7.02 -2.43
CA ALA A 128 -21.89 -6.84 -2.51
C ALA A 128 -21.50 -5.66 -3.40
N ARG A 129 -22.18 -5.45 -4.53
CA ARG A 129 -21.94 -4.31 -5.44
C ARG A 129 -22.25 -2.96 -4.79
N VAL A 130 -23.38 -2.87 -4.07
CA VAL A 130 -23.84 -1.60 -3.48
C VAL A 130 -23.10 -1.27 -2.19
N MET A 131 -22.76 -2.25 -1.38
CA MET A 131 -22.19 -2.02 -0.05
C MET A 131 -20.67 -2.22 -0.01
N SER A 132 -20.19 -3.36 -0.52
CA SER A 132 -18.77 -3.72 -0.37
C SER A 132 -17.87 -3.07 -1.43
N ASP A 133 -18.32 -3.03 -2.68
CA ASP A 133 -17.48 -2.49 -3.76
C ASP A 133 -17.41 -0.96 -3.71
N THR A 134 -18.48 -0.27 -3.29
CA THR A 134 -18.46 1.18 -3.06
C THR A 134 -17.50 1.56 -1.94
N ALA A 135 -17.53 0.84 -0.81
CA ALA A 135 -16.60 1.07 0.28
C ALA A 135 -15.13 0.92 -0.15
N LYS A 136 -14.81 -0.14 -0.93
CA LYS A 136 -13.45 -0.34 -1.48
C LYS A 136 -13.01 0.81 -2.39
N LEU A 137 -13.92 1.36 -3.20
CA LEU A 137 -13.63 2.51 -4.04
C LEU A 137 -13.40 3.77 -3.20
N GLY A 138 -14.19 4.00 -2.15
CA GLY A 138 -13.97 5.06 -1.19
C GLY A 138 -12.56 5.02 -0.60
N THR A 139 -12.18 3.87 -0.04
CA THR A 139 -10.84 3.63 0.53
C THR A 139 -9.72 3.84 -0.51
N LEU A 140 -9.91 3.36 -1.75
CA LEU A 140 -8.91 3.50 -2.80
C LEU A 140 -8.62 4.98 -3.13
N PHE A 141 -9.65 5.81 -3.25
CA PHE A 141 -9.49 7.21 -3.65
C PHE A 141 -9.11 8.14 -2.50
N SER A 142 -9.25 7.71 -1.24
CA SER A 142 -8.80 8.47 -0.08
C SER A 142 -7.43 7.96 0.41
N TRP A 143 -7.38 6.78 1.00
CA TRP A 143 -6.18 6.25 1.65
C TRP A 143 -5.05 5.91 0.69
N SER A 144 -5.33 5.24 -0.44
CA SER A 144 -4.25 4.92 -1.39
C SER A 144 -3.70 6.17 -2.08
N LEU A 145 -4.51 7.24 -2.22
CA LEU A 145 -4.03 8.51 -2.73
C LEU A 145 -3.07 9.18 -1.75
N ILE A 146 -3.45 9.26 -0.46
CA ILE A 146 -2.59 9.88 0.56
C ILE A 146 -1.28 9.12 0.75
N GLU A 147 -1.34 7.77 0.79
CA GLU A 147 -0.16 6.91 0.86
C GLU A 147 0.75 7.11 -0.37
N GLY A 148 0.16 7.14 -1.58
CA GLY A 148 0.90 7.37 -2.82
C GLY A 148 1.59 8.74 -2.85
N VAL A 149 0.91 9.79 -2.39
CA VAL A 149 1.48 11.13 -2.26
C VAL A 149 2.63 11.13 -1.25
N TRP A 150 2.43 10.52 -0.08
CA TRP A 150 3.45 10.47 0.97
C TRP A 150 4.69 9.71 0.49
N HIS A 151 4.53 8.49 -0.05
CA HIS A 151 5.64 7.68 -0.55
C HIS A 151 6.38 8.35 -1.72
N GLY A 152 5.64 8.93 -2.67
CA GLY A 152 6.24 9.64 -3.81
C GLY A 152 7.00 10.88 -3.38
N ALA A 153 6.40 11.72 -2.53
CA ALA A 153 7.04 12.93 -2.03
C ALA A 153 8.27 12.63 -1.16
N TYR A 154 8.19 11.58 -0.31
CA TYR A 154 9.34 11.16 0.49
C TYR A 154 10.51 10.70 -0.38
N LEU A 155 10.27 9.87 -1.40
CA LEU A 155 11.32 9.42 -2.32
C LEU A 155 11.98 10.60 -3.04
N VAL A 156 11.17 11.49 -3.60
CA VAL A 156 11.68 12.67 -4.33
C VAL A 156 12.45 13.60 -3.38
N GLY A 157 11.88 13.88 -2.21
CA GLY A 157 12.51 14.74 -1.21
C GLY A 157 13.83 14.18 -0.68
N ALA A 158 13.86 12.89 -0.32
CA ALA A 158 15.06 12.24 0.17
C ALA A 158 16.17 12.20 -0.89
N VAL A 159 15.83 11.88 -2.15
CA VAL A 159 16.78 11.93 -3.26
C VAL A 159 17.32 13.35 -3.47
N ALA A 160 16.44 14.36 -3.47
CA ALA A 160 16.84 15.75 -3.64
C ALA A 160 17.82 16.19 -2.55
N VAL A 161 17.51 15.90 -1.27
CA VAL A 161 18.40 16.23 -0.16
C VAL A 161 19.74 15.50 -0.25
N MET A 162 19.74 14.20 -0.58
CA MET A 162 20.98 13.43 -0.75
C MET A 162 21.86 14.01 -1.86
N LEU A 163 21.29 14.40 -3.01
CA LEU A 163 22.05 15.01 -4.12
C LEU A 163 22.69 16.34 -3.73
N VAL A 164 21.99 17.15 -2.93
CA VAL A 164 22.51 18.45 -2.46
C VAL A 164 23.64 18.26 -1.42
N ILE A 165 23.54 17.27 -0.56
CA ILE A 165 24.51 17.07 0.54
C ILE A 165 25.78 16.39 0.05
N ASN A 166 25.67 15.29 -0.69
CA ASN A 166 26.83 14.57 -1.22
C ASN A 166 26.47 13.82 -2.50
N LEU A 167 26.86 14.37 -3.64
CA LEU A 167 26.54 13.82 -4.95
C LEU A 167 27.09 12.40 -5.16
N LYS A 168 28.30 12.09 -4.66
CA LYS A 168 28.92 10.77 -4.84
C LYS A 168 28.14 9.67 -4.11
N LEU A 169 27.81 9.91 -2.84
CA LEU A 169 26.99 8.96 -2.05
C LEU A 169 25.56 8.87 -2.57
N ALA A 170 24.98 9.97 -3.04
CA ALA A 170 23.66 9.98 -3.65
C ALA A 170 23.60 9.15 -4.93
N LEU A 171 24.57 9.29 -5.83
CA LEU A 171 24.64 8.48 -7.05
C LEU A 171 24.82 6.98 -6.75
N LEU A 172 25.62 6.65 -5.75
CA LEU A 172 25.76 5.27 -5.29
C LEU A 172 24.42 4.69 -4.81
N MET A 173 23.65 5.45 -4.02
CA MET A 173 22.33 5.06 -3.58
C MET A 173 21.35 4.94 -4.75
N LEU A 174 21.35 5.89 -5.66
CA LEU A 174 20.52 5.85 -6.88
C LEU A 174 20.81 4.65 -7.76
N LEU A 175 22.02 4.10 -7.73
CA LEU A 175 22.37 2.86 -8.44
C LEU A 175 21.77 1.62 -7.76
N ILE A 176 21.67 1.62 -6.43
CA ILE A 176 21.12 0.51 -5.64
C ILE A 176 19.60 0.45 -5.76
N LEU A 177 18.91 1.61 -5.76
CA LEU A 177 17.45 1.69 -5.78
C LEU A 177 16.76 0.89 -6.90
N PRO A 178 17.18 1.00 -8.19
CA PRO A 178 16.58 0.22 -9.27
C PRO A 178 16.73 -1.29 -9.08
N VAL A 179 17.87 -1.74 -8.56
CA VAL A 179 18.12 -3.16 -8.30
C VAL A 179 17.14 -3.69 -7.25
N VAL A 180 16.95 -2.94 -6.16
CA VAL A 180 15.99 -3.30 -5.11
C VAL A 180 14.55 -3.25 -5.64
N ALA A 181 14.20 -2.25 -6.44
CA ALA A 181 12.88 -2.12 -7.05
C ALA A 181 12.57 -3.30 -8.00
N LEU A 182 13.54 -3.74 -8.79
CA LEU A 182 13.41 -4.91 -9.66
C LEU A 182 13.19 -6.20 -8.85
N LEU A 183 13.95 -6.39 -7.77
CA LEU A 183 13.76 -7.52 -6.87
C LEU A 183 12.35 -7.51 -6.25
N PHE A 184 11.87 -6.37 -5.77
CA PHE A 184 10.53 -6.23 -5.21
C PHE A 184 9.46 -6.52 -6.24
N SER A 185 9.58 -5.97 -7.45
CA SER A 185 8.65 -6.23 -8.56
C SER A 185 8.59 -7.72 -8.93
N PHE A 186 9.74 -8.42 -8.93
CA PHE A 186 9.78 -9.86 -9.18
C PHE A 186 9.01 -10.65 -8.12
N PHE A 187 9.24 -10.40 -6.84
CA PHE A 187 8.53 -11.07 -5.75
C PHE A 187 7.03 -10.74 -5.77
N GLN A 188 6.67 -9.47 -5.98
CA GLN A 188 5.29 -9.01 -6.03
C GLN A 188 4.48 -9.73 -7.12
N LYS A 189 5.02 -9.79 -8.35
CA LYS A 189 4.37 -10.51 -9.45
C LYS A 189 4.13 -11.98 -9.11
N ARG A 190 5.10 -12.63 -8.46
CA ARG A 190 4.98 -14.03 -8.06
C ARG A 190 3.97 -14.22 -6.91
N MET A 191 3.96 -13.34 -5.92
CA MET A 191 2.99 -13.35 -4.83
C MET A 191 1.56 -13.14 -5.33
N ILE A 192 1.34 -12.19 -6.25
CA ILE A 192 0.02 -11.95 -6.86
C ILE A 192 -0.48 -13.22 -7.56
N LYS A 193 0.38 -13.91 -8.33
CA LYS A 193 0.02 -15.16 -9.02
C LYS A 193 -0.39 -16.25 -8.04
N VAL A 194 0.39 -16.49 -7.00
CA VAL A 194 0.10 -17.53 -5.99
C VAL A 194 -1.15 -17.17 -5.19
N ASN A 195 -1.30 -15.91 -4.77
CA ASN A 195 -2.48 -15.44 -4.04
C ASN A 195 -3.77 -15.55 -4.90
N ARG A 196 -3.67 -15.36 -6.22
CA ARG A 196 -4.80 -15.61 -7.14
C ARG A 196 -5.20 -17.07 -7.13
N GLN A 197 -4.24 -17.99 -7.17
CA GLN A 197 -4.50 -19.45 -7.09
C GLN A 197 -5.13 -19.84 -5.74
N VAL A 198 -4.65 -19.25 -4.63
CA VAL A 198 -5.25 -19.46 -3.30
C VAL A 198 -6.72 -19.03 -3.29
N ARG A 199 -7.02 -17.84 -3.84
CA ARG A 199 -8.41 -17.35 -3.92
C ARG A 199 -9.31 -18.24 -4.79
N GLU A 200 -8.80 -18.74 -5.91
CA GLU A 200 -9.52 -19.62 -6.81
C GLU A 200 -9.88 -20.95 -6.13
N ILE A 201 -8.92 -21.57 -5.43
CA ILE A 201 -9.15 -22.81 -4.67
C ILE A 201 -10.12 -22.54 -3.52
N ASN A 202 -9.97 -21.43 -2.80
CA ASN A 202 -10.87 -21.07 -1.71
C ASN A 202 -12.31 -20.86 -2.19
N SER A 203 -12.49 -20.22 -3.35
CA SER A 203 -13.81 -20.05 -3.98
C SER A 203 -14.45 -21.40 -4.32
N ARG A 204 -13.64 -22.36 -4.85
CA ARG A 204 -14.11 -23.71 -5.14
C ARG A 204 -14.49 -24.47 -3.87
N ILE A 205 -13.70 -24.39 -2.81
CA ILE A 205 -14.03 -24.98 -1.50
C ILE A 205 -15.36 -24.44 -0.97
N THR A 206 -15.55 -23.12 -1.04
CA THR A 206 -16.80 -22.47 -0.59
C THR A 206 -17.98 -22.92 -1.45
N GLY A 207 -17.81 -23.05 -2.76
CA GLY A 207 -18.81 -23.58 -3.67
C GLY A 207 -19.20 -25.02 -3.31
N ASN A 208 -18.24 -25.92 -3.22
CA ASN A 208 -18.44 -27.33 -2.87
C ASN A 208 -19.09 -27.50 -1.49
N PHE A 209 -18.72 -26.66 -0.52
CA PHE A 209 -19.33 -26.63 0.80
C PHE A 209 -20.81 -26.22 0.74
N ASN A 210 -21.12 -25.16 0.00
CA ASN A 210 -22.52 -24.72 -0.17
C ASN A 210 -23.36 -25.78 -0.91
N GLU A 211 -22.81 -26.38 -1.98
CA GLU A 211 -23.47 -27.48 -2.69
C GLU A 211 -23.68 -28.69 -1.79
N GLY A 212 -22.70 -29.03 -0.94
CA GLY A 212 -22.80 -30.11 0.02
C GLY A 212 -23.92 -29.91 1.04
N ILE A 213 -24.12 -28.67 1.51
CA ILE A 213 -25.22 -28.36 2.45
C ILE A 213 -26.57 -28.32 1.74
N THR A 214 -26.69 -27.58 0.64
CA THR A 214 -27.97 -27.43 -0.07
C THR A 214 -28.41 -28.73 -0.74
N GLY A 215 -27.46 -29.53 -1.25
CA GLY A 215 -27.67 -30.83 -1.88
C GLY A 215 -27.63 -32.02 -0.91
N ALA A 216 -27.60 -31.81 0.43
CA ALA A 216 -27.41 -32.88 1.41
C ALA A 216 -28.44 -34.03 1.27
N ARG A 217 -29.69 -33.70 0.97
CA ARG A 217 -30.73 -34.69 0.73
C ARG A 217 -30.45 -35.57 -0.51
N THR A 218 -29.96 -34.95 -1.58
CA THR A 218 -29.57 -35.65 -2.83
C THR A 218 -28.34 -36.50 -2.61
N ILE A 219 -27.34 -36.00 -1.93
CA ILE A 219 -26.11 -36.72 -1.57
C ILE A 219 -26.45 -37.97 -0.80
N LYS A 220 -27.33 -37.86 0.22
CA LYS A 220 -27.83 -38.97 1.05
C LYS A 220 -28.65 -40.01 0.26
N SER A 221 -29.52 -39.55 -0.63
CA SER A 221 -30.33 -40.46 -1.43
C SER A 221 -29.56 -41.21 -2.51
N LEU A 222 -28.45 -40.61 -3.02
CA LEU A 222 -27.58 -41.24 -3.98
C LEU A 222 -26.41 -42.03 -3.35
N VAL A 223 -26.24 -41.95 -2.01
CA VAL A 223 -25.16 -42.61 -1.25
C VAL A 223 -23.79 -42.28 -1.83
N ILE A 224 -23.53 -40.96 -2.06
CA ILE A 224 -22.27 -40.46 -2.65
C ILE A 224 -21.43 -39.63 -1.66
N GLU A 225 -21.68 -39.78 -0.35
CA GLU A 225 -20.99 -39.00 0.70
C GLU A 225 -19.48 -39.17 0.65
N GLU A 226 -19.00 -40.41 0.47
CA GLU A 226 -17.58 -40.70 0.45
C GLU A 226 -16.85 -40.01 -0.71
N LYS A 227 -17.50 -39.95 -1.88
CA LYS A 227 -16.95 -39.22 -3.04
C LYS A 227 -16.88 -37.71 -2.79
N ILE A 228 -17.92 -37.12 -2.22
CA ILE A 228 -17.98 -35.68 -1.88
C ILE A 228 -16.92 -35.35 -0.83
N GLU A 229 -16.76 -36.20 0.19
CA GLU A 229 -15.72 -36.04 1.21
C GLU A 229 -14.31 -36.12 0.61
N GLU A 230 -14.07 -37.08 -0.28
CA GLU A 230 -12.77 -37.23 -0.95
C GLU A 230 -12.41 -36.00 -1.80
N ASP A 231 -13.37 -35.48 -2.57
CA ASP A 231 -13.16 -34.29 -3.39
C ASP A 231 -12.91 -33.03 -2.53
N PHE A 232 -13.67 -32.87 -1.44
CA PHE A 232 -13.43 -31.79 -0.48
C PHE A 232 -12.05 -31.91 0.19
N ARG A 233 -11.61 -33.11 0.53
CA ARG A 233 -10.30 -33.39 1.10
C ARG A 233 -9.16 -33.08 0.12
N LYS A 234 -9.34 -33.34 -1.18
CA LYS A 234 -8.39 -32.94 -2.24
C LYS A 234 -8.25 -31.42 -2.33
N ASP A 235 -9.36 -30.71 -2.30
CA ASP A 235 -9.37 -29.25 -2.36
C ASP A 235 -8.73 -28.62 -1.11
N THR A 236 -9.01 -29.14 0.08
CA THR A 236 -8.40 -28.67 1.32
C THR A 236 -6.89 -28.96 1.38
N ALA A 237 -6.43 -30.07 0.81
CA ALA A 237 -5.01 -30.36 0.65
C ALA A 237 -4.34 -29.41 -0.36
N ALA A 238 -5.02 -29.08 -1.45
CA ALA A 238 -4.54 -28.14 -2.47
C ALA A 238 -4.41 -26.70 -1.90
N ILE A 239 -5.41 -26.22 -1.13
CA ILE A 239 -5.32 -24.88 -0.52
C ILE A 239 -4.19 -24.81 0.51
N ARG A 240 -4.04 -25.86 1.35
CA ARG A 240 -2.91 -25.95 2.29
C ARG A 240 -1.57 -25.78 1.57
N LYS A 241 -1.34 -26.55 0.47
CA LYS A 241 -0.11 -26.48 -0.31
C LYS A 241 0.14 -25.08 -0.86
N LYS A 242 -0.88 -24.43 -1.43
CA LYS A 242 -0.76 -23.09 -2.02
C LYS A 242 -0.63 -21.99 -0.97
N THR A 243 -1.28 -22.13 0.17
CA THR A 243 -1.13 -21.18 1.29
C THR A 243 0.27 -21.25 1.89
N VAL A 244 0.84 -22.44 2.04
CA VAL A 244 2.23 -22.62 2.49
C VAL A 244 3.22 -22.04 1.45
N GLU A 245 2.99 -22.24 0.14
CA GLU A 245 3.79 -21.61 -0.92
C GLU A 245 3.72 -20.07 -0.82
N SER A 246 2.54 -19.50 -0.63
CA SER A 246 2.36 -18.05 -0.42
C SER A 246 3.09 -17.56 0.83
N ALA A 247 2.99 -18.30 1.95
CA ALA A 247 3.67 -17.95 3.19
C ALA A 247 5.21 -17.99 3.03
N ARG A 248 5.75 -19.00 2.34
CA ARG A 248 7.18 -19.08 2.03
C ARG A 248 7.65 -17.91 1.16
N LEU A 249 6.89 -17.55 0.13
CA LEU A 249 7.22 -16.40 -0.72
C LEU A 249 7.22 -15.09 0.08
N ARG A 250 6.25 -14.88 0.98
CA ARG A 250 6.25 -13.72 1.88
C ARG A 250 7.45 -13.70 2.81
N GLY A 251 7.80 -14.85 3.40
CA GLY A 251 8.99 -14.97 4.23
C GLY A 251 10.29 -14.69 3.47
N LEU A 252 10.43 -15.23 2.26
CA LEU A 252 11.57 -14.95 1.39
C LEU A 252 11.63 -13.47 1.00
N PHE A 253 10.50 -12.86 0.67
CA PHE A 253 10.43 -11.43 0.36
C PHE A 253 10.87 -10.57 1.56
N ALA A 254 10.38 -10.86 2.76
CA ALA A 254 10.78 -10.17 3.98
C ALA A 254 12.29 -10.32 4.25
N ALA A 255 12.83 -11.54 4.12
CA ALA A 255 14.25 -11.80 4.28
C ALA A 255 15.11 -11.07 3.22
N THR A 256 14.65 -11.08 1.96
CA THR A 256 15.33 -10.38 0.86
C THR A 256 15.32 -8.86 1.08
N THR A 257 14.21 -8.30 1.57
CA THR A 257 14.11 -6.88 1.92
C THR A 257 15.07 -6.50 3.03
N ALA A 258 15.11 -7.30 4.10
CA ALA A 258 16.05 -7.08 5.20
C ALA A 258 17.51 -7.18 4.74
N PHE A 259 17.83 -8.18 3.93
CA PHE A 259 19.16 -8.35 3.35
C PHE A 259 19.55 -7.17 2.43
N ALA A 260 18.64 -6.73 1.55
CA ALA A 260 18.88 -5.59 0.66
C ALA A 260 19.12 -4.30 1.45
N SER A 261 18.33 -4.04 2.50
CA SER A 261 18.55 -2.91 3.41
C SER A 261 19.91 -2.98 4.10
N SER A 262 20.27 -4.15 4.64
CA SER A 262 21.56 -4.35 5.31
C SER A 262 22.74 -4.22 4.34
N LEU A 263 22.58 -4.72 3.11
CA LEU A 263 23.62 -4.60 2.06
C LEU A 263 23.80 -3.14 1.64
N ALA A 264 22.71 -2.39 1.45
CA ALA A 264 22.77 -0.97 1.16
C ALA A 264 23.51 -0.20 2.26
N LEU A 265 23.19 -0.52 3.54
CA LEU A 265 23.90 0.06 4.68
C LEU A 265 25.36 -0.34 4.71
N ALA A 266 25.73 -1.60 4.44
CA ALA A 266 27.11 -2.05 4.42
C ALA A 266 27.92 -1.36 3.32
N ILE A 267 27.33 -1.17 2.14
CA ILE A 267 27.97 -0.43 1.03
C ILE A 267 28.17 1.06 1.42
N LEU A 268 27.16 1.66 2.05
CA LEU A 268 27.28 3.03 2.56
C LEU A 268 28.35 3.15 3.65
N LEU A 269 28.43 2.18 4.56
CA LEU A 269 29.47 2.11 5.58
C LEU A 269 30.87 2.02 4.97
N TRP A 270 31.04 1.14 4.01
CA TRP A 270 32.34 0.94 3.35
C TRP A 270 32.77 2.18 2.55
N GLN A 271 31.92 2.67 1.66
CA GLN A 271 32.23 3.82 0.82
C GLN A 271 32.15 5.15 1.59
N GLY A 272 31.19 5.27 2.50
CA GLY A 272 31.04 6.47 3.34
C GLY A 272 32.21 6.65 4.31
N GLY A 273 32.74 5.56 4.90
CA GLY A 273 33.93 5.60 5.74
C GLY A 273 35.18 6.07 4.98
N VAL A 274 35.28 5.77 3.67
CA VAL A 274 36.39 6.22 2.83
C VAL A 274 36.22 7.70 2.35
N ILE A 275 34.96 8.13 2.13
CA ILE A 275 34.65 9.45 1.54
C ILE A 275 34.38 10.50 2.65
N ALA A 276 33.87 10.08 3.80
CA ALA A 276 33.40 10.95 4.88
C ALA A 276 34.33 10.91 6.10
N GLU A 277 35.62 10.98 5.94
CA GLU A 277 36.64 10.92 7.03
C GLU A 277 36.34 11.86 8.23
N SER A 278 35.35 12.76 8.14
CA SER A 278 35.07 13.77 9.19
C SER A 278 33.60 14.13 9.41
N ASP A 279 32.62 13.58 8.66
CA ASP A 279 31.20 13.98 8.78
C ASP A 279 30.26 12.82 9.19
N ILE A 280 30.27 12.48 10.48
CA ILE A 280 29.41 11.43 11.09
C ILE A 280 27.92 11.72 10.84
N GLY A 281 27.51 12.99 10.83
CA GLY A 281 26.14 13.38 10.61
C GLY A 281 25.69 13.12 9.18
N THR A 282 26.51 13.40 8.17
CA THR A 282 26.20 13.08 6.76
C THR A 282 26.04 11.58 6.59
N PHE A 283 26.90 10.79 7.20
CA PHE A 283 26.79 9.35 7.18
C PHE A 283 25.45 8.85 7.79
N SER A 284 25.09 9.34 8.97
CA SER A 284 23.81 9.01 9.65
C SER A 284 22.61 9.39 8.79
N LEU A 285 22.63 10.54 8.13
CA LEU A 285 21.58 10.99 7.23
C LEU A 285 21.37 10.02 6.05
N PHE A 286 22.45 9.60 5.38
CA PHE A 286 22.35 8.65 4.27
C PHE A 286 21.85 7.29 4.74
N MET A 287 22.22 6.82 5.94
CA MET A 287 21.68 5.60 6.55
C MET A 287 20.18 5.72 6.80
N SER A 288 19.73 6.83 7.35
CA SER A 288 18.31 7.08 7.63
C SER A 288 17.49 7.09 6.35
N TYR A 289 17.94 7.76 5.29
CA TYR A 289 17.24 7.73 4.01
C TYR A 289 17.29 6.38 3.33
N ALA A 290 18.42 5.65 3.41
CA ALA A 290 18.50 4.30 2.87
C ALA A 290 17.46 3.35 3.48
N GLN A 291 17.24 3.45 4.78
CA GLN A 291 16.20 2.69 5.48
C GLN A 291 14.80 3.20 5.16
N GLY A 292 14.58 4.51 5.21
CA GLY A 292 13.28 5.14 4.97
C GLY A 292 12.74 4.94 3.57
N MET A 293 13.61 4.80 2.55
CA MET A 293 13.20 4.56 1.16
C MET A 293 12.71 3.13 0.90
N MET A 294 12.96 2.17 1.79
CA MET A 294 12.54 0.77 1.58
C MET A 294 11.03 0.59 1.63
N GLU A 295 10.33 1.37 2.44
CA GLU A 295 8.87 1.30 2.55
C GLU A 295 8.18 1.87 1.31
N PRO A 296 8.48 3.08 0.83
CA PRO A 296 8.04 3.58 -0.47
C PRO A 296 8.26 2.62 -1.64
N LEU A 297 9.44 1.98 -1.69
CA LEU A 297 9.74 1.01 -2.76
C LEU A 297 8.89 -0.27 -2.69
N ARG A 298 8.47 -0.68 -1.50
CA ARG A 298 7.54 -1.83 -1.34
C ARG A 298 6.11 -1.49 -1.71
N TRP A 299 5.74 -0.22 -1.58
CA TRP A 299 4.41 0.25 -1.92
C TRP A 299 4.19 0.37 -3.44
N LEU A 300 5.21 0.79 -4.19
CA LEU A 300 5.22 0.83 -5.66
C LEU A 300 5.11 -0.56 -6.27
#